data_1efea812aeaabd28824b40fac6612bae
#
_entry.id   1efea812aeaabd28824b40fac6612bae
#
_cell.length_a   1.000
_cell.length_b   1.000
_cell.length_c   1.000
_cell.angle_alpha   90.00
_cell.angle_beta   90.00
_cell.angle_gamma   90.00
#
_symmetry.space_group_name_H-M   'P 1'
#
loop_
_entity.id
_entity.type
_entity.pdbx_description
1 polymer ?
#
loop_
_entity_poly.entity_id
_entity_poly.type
_entity_poly.pdbx_seq_one_letter_code
_entity_poly.pdbx_strand_id
1 'polypeptide(L)'
;MGIEKRLIEDANLTRGMQLATPERITKVIRDVLKGEVGVRVKVYEQTCMRCGACAKACHFSLSHPDDASYTPVAKLDKTIFKIVRESGKLNAEQMRGIAQIAHTECNMCRRCIHYCPVGVDIAYLMSLVRRICNKLGITPTFIQDTANSHSATFNQMWVREDEWIDSLVWQEEEAREEFPGIRIPLDKEGADFMYSVIAPEPKFRTQLIYQAAAIFHQAGSDWTMPSRPGWDNSDMCMFTGDYEMMGRIKRAHFELAQKLRVKRIVMGECGHAFRSVYDQGNRWLAWKDSPVPVVHAIEFYWELINEGKIKITHQFEDPVTIHDPCNTIRGRGLADKLRDVVHFLCANVVEMTPNREHNFCCSAGGGIINCGPPFKSVRMEGNRVKADQLRNTGVHTVVAPCHNCHGGLEDIIKHYKLGMHTKFIGDLIYELMEKPEV
;
A
#
# COMPACT_ATOMS: atom_id res chain seq x y z
N MET A 1 -7.12 10.40 -33.32
CA MET A 1 -7.63 11.44 -32.38
C MET A 1 -7.93 10.77 -31.08
N GLY A 2 -7.14 11.04 -30.00
CA GLY A 2 -7.40 10.45 -28.69
C GLY A 2 -8.70 11.01 -28.12
N ILE A 3 -9.54 10.15 -27.57
CA ILE A 3 -10.73 10.56 -26.84
C ILE A 3 -10.25 11.47 -25.69
N GLU A 4 -10.70 12.70 -25.69
CA GLU A 4 -10.38 13.64 -24.60
C GLU A 4 -11.06 13.12 -23.33
N LYS A 5 -10.26 12.61 -22.38
CA LYS A 5 -10.80 12.00 -21.16
C LYS A 5 -11.48 13.08 -20.34
N ARG A 6 -12.75 12.86 -20.01
CA ARG A 6 -13.50 13.77 -19.13
C ARG A 6 -12.76 13.94 -17.79
N LEU A 7 -12.58 15.18 -17.39
CA LEU A 7 -12.01 15.49 -16.08
C LEU A 7 -12.95 15.01 -14.95
N ILE A 8 -12.37 14.31 -13.99
CA ILE A 8 -13.10 13.87 -12.79
C ILE A 8 -13.40 15.08 -11.93
N GLU A 9 -14.63 15.25 -11.50
CA GLU A 9 -15.05 16.31 -10.59
C GLU A 9 -14.54 15.99 -9.17
N ASP A 10 -13.75 16.91 -8.61
CA ASP A 10 -13.20 16.81 -7.26
C ASP A 10 -12.93 18.23 -6.71
N ALA A 11 -13.41 18.50 -5.50
CA ALA A 11 -13.37 19.83 -4.91
C ALA A 11 -11.95 20.38 -4.74
N ASN A 12 -11.02 19.56 -4.26
CA ASN A 12 -9.63 19.99 -4.08
C ASN A 12 -8.91 20.20 -5.40
N LEU A 13 -9.17 19.33 -6.38
CA LEU A 13 -8.58 19.48 -7.70
C LEU A 13 -9.05 20.78 -8.37
N THR A 14 -10.32 21.16 -8.20
CA THR A 14 -10.87 22.41 -8.71
C THR A 14 -10.31 23.62 -7.95
N ARG A 15 -10.28 23.58 -6.62
CA ARG A 15 -9.72 24.65 -5.79
C ARG A 15 -8.22 24.85 -6.04
N GLY A 16 -7.47 23.77 -6.21
CA GLY A 16 -6.03 23.82 -6.49
C GLY A 16 -5.71 24.56 -7.79
N MET A 17 -6.58 24.44 -8.82
CA MET A 17 -6.40 25.20 -10.07
C MET A 17 -6.47 26.71 -9.83
N GLN A 18 -7.36 27.19 -8.98
CA GLN A 18 -7.49 28.62 -8.65
C GLN A 18 -6.23 29.18 -7.99
N LEU A 19 -5.51 28.35 -7.26
CA LEU A 19 -4.27 28.70 -6.57
C LEU A 19 -3.00 28.52 -7.44
N ALA A 20 -3.10 27.81 -8.54
CA ALA A 20 -1.98 27.44 -9.41
C ALA A 20 -1.72 28.49 -10.49
N THR A 21 -1.19 29.68 -10.09
CA THR A 21 -0.73 30.67 -11.07
C THR A 21 0.48 30.19 -11.85
N PRO A 22 0.74 30.68 -13.08
CA PRO A 22 1.90 30.29 -13.88
C PRO A 22 3.24 30.46 -13.14
N GLU A 23 3.37 31.54 -12.37
CA GLU A 23 4.57 31.84 -11.57
C GLU A 23 4.75 30.82 -10.44
N ARG A 24 3.66 30.47 -9.73
CA ARG A 24 3.65 29.47 -8.67
C ARG A 24 3.96 28.08 -9.24
N ILE A 25 3.39 27.71 -10.38
CA ILE A 25 3.65 26.45 -11.07
C ILE A 25 5.14 26.35 -11.40
N THR A 26 5.69 27.36 -12.09
CA THR A 26 7.11 27.39 -12.47
C THR A 26 8.02 27.31 -11.24
N LYS A 27 7.71 28.03 -10.17
CA LYS A 27 8.46 28.00 -8.92
C LYS A 27 8.45 26.61 -8.28
N VAL A 28 7.26 26.00 -8.11
CA VAL A 28 7.12 24.67 -7.47
C VAL A 28 7.85 23.60 -8.29
N ILE A 29 7.73 23.61 -9.62
CA ILE A 29 8.42 22.67 -10.48
C ILE A 29 9.93 22.78 -10.33
N ARG A 30 10.47 24.01 -10.36
CA ARG A 30 11.90 24.26 -10.16
C ARG A 30 12.37 23.78 -8.79
N ASP A 31 11.60 24.04 -7.73
CA ASP A 31 11.97 23.67 -6.37
C ASP A 31 11.93 22.13 -6.16
N VAL A 32 10.97 21.42 -6.76
CA VAL A 32 10.90 19.95 -6.71
C VAL A 32 11.96 19.27 -7.57
N LEU A 33 12.23 19.81 -8.76
CA LEU A 33 13.22 19.26 -9.69
C LEU A 33 14.62 19.86 -9.49
N LYS A 34 14.93 20.35 -8.29
CA LYS A 34 16.25 20.91 -7.95
C LYS A 34 17.28 19.81 -7.72
N GLY A 35 18.54 20.08 -8.12
CA GLY A 35 19.67 19.21 -7.83
C GLY A 35 19.55 17.81 -8.45
N GLU A 36 19.94 16.79 -7.69
CA GLU A 36 19.96 15.38 -8.15
C GLU A 36 18.62 14.86 -8.68
N VAL A 37 17.51 15.33 -8.11
CA VAL A 37 16.17 14.93 -8.56
C VAL A 37 15.96 15.34 -10.02
N GLY A 38 16.25 16.57 -10.36
CA GLY A 38 16.12 17.08 -11.73
C GLY A 38 17.08 16.41 -12.71
N VAL A 39 18.32 16.13 -12.28
CA VAL A 39 19.29 15.38 -13.09
C VAL A 39 18.75 13.97 -13.39
N ARG A 40 18.26 13.26 -12.38
CA ARG A 40 17.68 11.91 -12.56
C ARG A 40 16.49 11.91 -13.52
N VAL A 41 15.60 12.89 -13.40
CA VAL A 41 14.43 13.01 -14.30
C VAL A 41 14.89 13.23 -15.73
N LYS A 42 15.89 14.10 -15.97
CA LYS A 42 16.46 14.32 -17.32
C LYS A 42 17.13 13.06 -17.87
N VAL A 43 17.89 12.34 -17.04
CA VAL A 43 18.49 11.06 -17.45
C VAL A 43 17.42 10.08 -17.87
N TYR A 44 16.36 9.90 -17.09
CA TYR A 44 15.24 9.01 -17.46
C TYR A 44 14.52 9.47 -18.74
N GLU A 45 14.31 10.77 -18.93
CA GLU A 45 13.68 11.31 -20.13
C GLU A 45 14.50 11.03 -21.38
N GLN A 46 15.83 11.20 -21.31
CA GLN A 46 16.75 10.95 -22.40
C GLN A 46 17.00 9.46 -22.67
N THR A 47 17.02 8.64 -21.62
CA THR A 47 17.27 7.20 -21.73
C THR A 47 16.03 6.43 -22.20
N CYS A 48 14.83 6.97 -22.00
CA CYS A 48 13.59 6.34 -22.41
C CYS A 48 13.48 6.27 -23.95
N MET A 49 13.70 5.09 -24.49
CA MET A 49 13.66 4.82 -25.94
C MET A 49 12.23 4.81 -26.52
N ARG A 50 11.21 5.00 -25.70
CA ARG A 50 9.78 4.92 -26.09
C ARG A 50 9.39 3.61 -26.79
N CYS A 51 10.10 2.52 -26.48
CA CYS A 51 9.94 1.20 -27.11
C CYS A 51 8.60 0.50 -26.81
N GLY A 52 7.79 1.02 -25.86
CA GLY A 52 6.49 0.45 -25.50
C GLY A 52 6.53 -0.82 -24.63
N ALA A 53 7.69 -1.37 -24.28
CA ALA A 53 7.79 -2.60 -23.48
C ALA A 53 7.02 -2.51 -22.15
N CYS A 54 7.01 -1.36 -21.50
CA CYS A 54 6.27 -1.09 -20.26
C CYS A 54 4.73 -1.20 -20.43
N ALA A 55 4.20 -1.08 -21.65
CA ALA A 55 2.75 -1.25 -21.91
C ALA A 55 2.28 -2.67 -21.57
N LYS A 56 3.12 -3.69 -21.85
CA LYS A 56 2.84 -5.10 -21.54
C LYS A 56 2.81 -5.38 -20.02
N ALA A 57 3.30 -4.47 -19.24
CA ALA A 57 3.30 -4.57 -17.78
C ALA A 57 2.10 -3.88 -17.12
N CYS A 58 1.54 -2.85 -17.73
CA CYS A 58 0.56 -1.99 -17.08
C CYS A 58 -0.85 -2.54 -17.20
N HIS A 59 -1.50 -2.83 -16.08
CA HIS A 59 -2.88 -3.29 -16.07
C HIS A 59 -3.85 -2.29 -16.71
N PHE A 60 -3.65 -0.98 -16.53
CA PHE A 60 -4.43 0.04 -17.25
C PHE A 60 -4.26 -0.08 -18.75
N SER A 61 -3.02 -0.21 -19.25
CA SER A 61 -2.74 -0.37 -20.68
C SER A 61 -3.37 -1.64 -21.25
N LEU A 62 -3.21 -2.76 -20.53
CA LEU A 62 -3.76 -4.06 -20.94
C LEU A 62 -5.30 -4.10 -20.89
N SER A 63 -5.91 -3.34 -20.00
CA SER A 63 -7.38 -3.21 -19.92
C SER A 63 -7.96 -2.28 -20.99
N HIS A 64 -7.11 -1.45 -21.63
CA HIS A 64 -7.49 -0.52 -22.71
C HIS A 64 -6.56 -0.72 -23.93
N PRO A 65 -6.62 -1.87 -24.61
CA PRO A 65 -5.66 -2.22 -25.67
C PRO A 65 -5.71 -1.25 -26.86
N ASP A 66 -6.88 -0.67 -27.11
CA ASP A 66 -7.12 0.25 -28.24
C ASP A 66 -6.80 1.72 -27.91
N ASP A 67 -6.42 2.03 -26.65
CA ASP A 67 -6.06 3.38 -26.24
C ASP A 67 -4.62 3.45 -25.70
N ALA A 68 -3.69 3.79 -26.58
CA ALA A 68 -2.28 3.97 -26.26
C ALA A 68 -2.01 5.03 -25.18
N SER A 69 -2.97 5.90 -24.88
CA SER A 69 -2.83 6.93 -23.86
C SER A 69 -2.66 6.36 -22.44
N TYR A 70 -3.10 5.11 -22.20
CA TYR A 70 -2.93 4.39 -20.96
C TYR A 70 -1.56 3.71 -20.79
N THR A 71 -0.71 3.74 -21.82
CA THR A 71 0.64 3.16 -21.69
C THR A 71 1.48 3.96 -20.70
N PRO A 72 2.36 3.30 -19.93
CA PRO A 72 3.22 4.02 -18.99
C PRO A 72 4.07 5.11 -19.64
N VAL A 73 4.60 4.87 -20.83
CA VAL A 73 5.38 5.88 -21.57
C VAL A 73 4.53 7.08 -21.96
N ALA A 74 3.30 6.88 -22.43
CA ALA A 74 2.40 7.97 -22.76
C ALA A 74 2.03 8.81 -21.52
N LYS A 75 1.85 8.17 -20.36
CA LYS A 75 1.64 8.88 -19.11
C LYS A 75 2.85 9.75 -18.74
N LEU A 76 4.07 9.24 -18.88
CA LEU A 76 5.28 10.04 -18.64
C LEU A 76 5.38 11.21 -19.63
N ASP A 77 5.12 10.97 -20.91
CA ASP A 77 5.15 12.01 -21.95
C ASP A 77 4.13 13.13 -21.73
N LYS A 78 2.97 12.77 -21.18
CA LYS A 78 1.90 13.73 -20.82
C LYS A 78 2.10 14.40 -19.47
N THR A 79 3.01 13.93 -18.63
CA THR A 79 3.24 14.43 -17.26
C THR A 79 4.67 14.93 -17.08
N ILE A 80 5.53 14.16 -16.42
CA ILE A 80 6.86 14.61 -15.99
C ILE A 80 7.78 15.00 -17.17
N PHE A 81 7.71 14.28 -18.28
CA PHE A 81 8.53 14.62 -19.45
C PHE A 81 8.03 15.91 -20.14
N LYS A 82 6.69 16.12 -20.19
CA LYS A 82 6.12 17.40 -20.61
C LYS A 82 6.60 18.54 -19.71
N ILE A 83 6.53 18.37 -18.40
CA ILE A 83 7.02 19.37 -17.42
C ILE A 83 8.47 19.77 -17.69
N VAL A 84 9.33 18.79 -17.99
CA VAL A 84 10.76 19.05 -18.29
C VAL A 84 10.93 19.74 -19.64
N ARG A 85 10.29 19.25 -20.69
CA ARG A 85 10.39 19.83 -22.05
C ARG A 85 9.90 21.27 -22.13
N GLU A 86 8.82 21.57 -21.43
CA GLU A 86 8.26 22.93 -21.37
C GLU A 86 8.93 23.80 -20.30
N SER A 87 10.01 23.33 -19.68
CA SER A 87 10.74 24.04 -18.62
C SER A 87 9.84 24.56 -17.50
N GLY A 88 8.77 23.84 -17.19
CA GLY A 88 7.79 24.19 -16.18
C GLY A 88 6.82 25.32 -16.56
N LYS A 89 6.82 25.75 -17.81
CA LYS A 89 5.89 26.80 -18.31
C LYS A 89 4.53 26.18 -18.65
N LEU A 90 3.75 25.88 -17.64
CA LEU A 90 2.44 25.27 -17.71
C LEU A 90 1.37 26.17 -17.10
N ASN A 91 0.12 26.01 -17.50
CA ASN A 91 -1.03 26.64 -16.89
C ASN A 91 -1.77 25.70 -15.91
N ALA A 92 -2.75 26.23 -15.17
CA ALA A 92 -3.51 25.48 -14.18
C ALA A 92 -4.29 24.30 -14.78
N GLU A 93 -4.86 24.47 -15.99
CA GLU A 93 -5.63 23.43 -16.68
C GLU A 93 -4.75 22.25 -17.07
N GLN A 94 -3.57 22.53 -17.61
CA GLN A 94 -2.57 21.51 -17.92
C GLN A 94 -2.14 20.75 -16.64
N MET A 95 -1.90 21.47 -15.54
CA MET A 95 -1.57 20.84 -14.26
C MET A 95 -2.71 20.00 -13.70
N ARG A 96 -3.96 20.41 -13.91
CA ARG A 96 -5.14 19.63 -13.55
C ARG A 96 -5.22 18.30 -14.30
N GLY A 97 -4.97 18.34 -15.62
CA GLY A 97 -4.89 17.11 -16.45
C GLY A 97 -3.74 16.19 -16.02
N ILE A 98 -2.58 16.77 -15.71
CA ILE A 98 -1.40 16.04 -15.18
C ILE A 98 -1.74 15.36 -13.83
N ALA A 99 -2.41 16.07 -12.93
CA ALA A 99 -2.82 15.53 -11.64
C ALA A 99 -3.80 14.35 -11.80
N GLN A 100 -4.76 14.45 -12.73
CA GLN A 100 -5.67 13.35 -13.01
C GLN A 100 -4.92 12.10 -13.45
N ILE A 101 -4.05 12.20 -14.46
CA ILE A 101 -3.23 11.06 -14.92
C ILE A 101 -2.44 10.44 -13.75
N ALA A 102 -1.79 11.29 -12.95
CA ALA A 102 -0.94 10.82 -11.86
C ALA A 102 -1.71 10.09 -10.76
N HIS A 103 -2.93 10.54 -10.45
CA HIS A 103 -3.72 9.97 -9.35
C HIS A 103 -4.71 8.88 -9.78
N THR A 104 -5.15 8.83 -11.05
CA THR A 104 -6.16 7.87 -11.49
C THR A 104 -5.63 6.75 -12.37
N GLU A 105 -4.55 6.97 -13.12
CA GLU A 105 -4.06 6.03 -14.10
C GLU A 105 -2.75 5.32 -13.68
N CYS A 106 -2.26 5.57 -12.46
CA CYS A 106 -1.06 4.96 -11.94
C CYS A 106 -1.18 4.63 -10.45
N ASN A 107 -1.17 3.34 -10.11
CA ASN A 107 -1.15 2.85 -8.73
C ASN A 107 0.25 2.77 -8.12
N MET A 108 1.29 3.25 -8.81
CA MET A 108 2.69 3.17 -8.39
C MET A 108 3.13 1.75 -7.99
N CYS A 109 2.58 0.73 -8.66
CA CYS A 109 2.79 -0.70 -8.36
C CYS A 109 4.17 -1.24 -8.78
N ARG A 110 4.98 -0.47 -9.47
CA ARG A 110 6.35 -0.79 -9.95
C ARG A 110 6.47 -1.93 -10.97
N ARG A 111 5.36 -2.55 -11.45
CA ARG A 111 5.45 -3.66 -12.40
C ARG A 111 6.17 -3.27 -13.71
N CYS A 112 5.96 -2.06 -14.19
CA CYS A 112 6.54 -1.56 -15.42
C CYS A 112 8.08 -1.44 -15.41
N ILE A 113 8.71 -1.33 -14.23
CA ILE A 113 10.19 -1.28 -14.13
C ILE A 113 10.81 -2.63 -14.51
N HIS A 114 10.16 -3.75 -14.18
CA HIS A 114 10.63 -5.10 -14.53
C HIS A 114 10.58 -5.40 -16.04
N TYR A 115 9.85 -4.59 -16.80
CA TYR A 115 9.74 -4.71 -18.25
C TYR A 115 10.56 -3.65 -19.00
N CYS A 116 11.13 -2.69 -18.29
CA CYS A 116 11.91 -1.62 -18.91
C CYS A 116 13.36 -2.06 -19.13
N PRO A 117 13.84 -2.17 -20.39
CA PRO A 117 15.19 -2.64 -20.69
C PRO A 117 16.29 -1.71 -20.18
N VAL A 118 15.95 -0.44 -19.92
CA VAL A 118 16.87 0.58 -19.42
C VAL A 118 16.55 1.04 -17.98
N GLY A 119 15.68 0.32 -17.29
CA GLY A 119 15.41 0.53 -15.86
C GLY A 119 14.76 1.86 -15.47
N VAL A 120 13.94 2.47 -16.36
CA VAL A 120 13.20 3.70 -16.01
C VAL A 120 12.21 3.42 -14.89
N ASP A 121 12.39 4.03 -13.71
CA ASP A 121 11.45 3.92 -12.59
C ASP A 121 10.26 4.86 -12.77
N ILE A 122 9.25 4.36 -13.49
CA ILE A 122 8.02 5.11 -13.78
C ILE A 122 7.24 5.44 -12.50
N ALA A 123 7.26 4.55 -11.51
CA ALA A 123 6.56 4.79 -10.25
C ALA A 123 7.21 5.94 -9.45
N TYR A 124 8.54 6.02 -9.45
CA TYR A 124 9.26 7.16 -8.88
C TYR A 124 8.93 8.46 -9.62
N LEU A 125 8.95 8.46 -10.95
CA LEU A 125 8.62 9.63 -11.75
C LEU A 125 7.19 10.12 -11.48
N MET A 126 6.23 9.20 -11.37
CA MET A 126 4.84 9.55 -11.03
C MET A 126 4.71 10.04 -9.59
N SER A 127 5.53 9.59 -8.65
CA SER A 127 5.57 10.15 -7.29
C SER A 127 6.06 11.59 -7.28
N LEU A 128 7.01 11.96 -8.13
CA LEU A 128 7.45 13.36 -8.31
C LEU A 128 6.35 14.24 -8.91
N VAL A 129 5.59 13.72 -9.87
CA VAL A 129 4.41 14.42 -10.41
C VAL A 129 3.42 14.71 -9.30
N ARG A 130 3.08 13.72 -8.47
CA ARG A 130 2.20 13.90 -7.33
C ARG A 130 2.74 14.92 -6.33
N ARG A 131 4.04 14.92 -6.06
CA ARG A 131 4.70 15.93 -5.21
C ARG A 131 4.52 17.34 -5.75
N ILE A 132 4.70 17.54 -7.05
CA ILE A 132 4.45 18.84 -7.70
C ILE A 132 2.98 19.24 -7.53
N CYS A 133 2.07 18.33 -7.84
CA CYS A 133 0.63 18.56 -7.70
C CYS A 133 0.24 18.89 -6.24
N ASN A 134 0.75 18.15 -5.27
CA ASN A 134 0.50 18.39 -3.84
C ASN A 134 0.96 19.78 -3.39
N LYS A 135 2.18 20.19 -3.75
CA LYS A 135 2.69 21.55 -3.44
C LYS A 135 1.91 22.66 -4.11
N LEU A 136 1.18 22.38 -5.18
CA LEU A 136 0.24 23.29 -5.82
C LEU A 136 -1.17 23.25 -5.21
N GLY A 137 -1.47 22.29 -4.33
CA GLY A 137 -2.79 22.05 -3.78
C GLY A 137 -3.73 21.26 -4.69
N ILE A 138 -3.19 20.60 -5.74
CA ILE A 138 -3.94 19.82 -6.71
C ILE A 138 -3.80 18.32 -6.39
N THR A 139 -4.37 17.92 -5.26
CA THR A 139 -4.42 16.51 -4.80
C THR A 139 -5.90 16.14 -4.58
N PRO A 140 -6.34 14.92 -4.98
CA PRO A 140 -7.72 14.49 -4.73
C PRO A 140 -8.13 14.63 -3.28
N THR A 141 -9.39 15.04 -3.04
CA THR A 141 -9.92 15.41 -1.73
C THR A 141 -9.65 14.35 -0.67
N PHE A 142 -10.03 13.09 -0.93
CA PHE A 142 -9.87 12.02 0.07
C PHE A 142 -8.40 11.67 0.35
N ILE A 143 -7.52 11.70 -0.65
CA ILE A 143 -6.09 11.46 -0.43
C ILE A 143 -5.50 12.60 0.42
N GLN A 144 -5.92 13.84 0.17
CA GLN A 144 -5.46 14.97 0.96
C GLN A 144 -6.00 14.93 2.39
N ASP A 145 -7.26 14.52 2.59
CA ASP A 145 -7.85 14.40 3.92
C ASP A 145 -7.13 13.35 4.77
N THR A 146 -6.86 12.17 4.22
CA THR A 146 -6.08 11.14 4.92
C THR A 146 -4.65 11.61 5.25
N ALA A 147 -4.02 12.40 4.39
CA ALA A 147 -2.72 13.00 4.66
C ALA A 147 -2.80 14.07 5.76
N ASN A 148 -3.86 14.89 5.76
CA ASN A 148 -4.11 15.88 6.80
C ASN A 148 -4.34 15.23 8.16
N SER A 149 -5.17 14.18 8.21
CA SER A 149 -5.37 13.35 9.40
C SER A 149 -4.04 12.84 9.95
N HIS A 150 -3.25 12.20 9.09
CA HIS A 150 -1.95 11.66 9.49
C HIS A 150 -0.99 12.74 10.00
N SER A 151 -1.00 13.91 9.36
CA SER A 151 -0.17 15.04 9.78
C SER A 151 -0.55 15.60 11.14
N ALA A 152 -1.83 15.56 11.49
CA ALA A 152 -2.37 16.10 12.73
C ALA A 152 -2.35 15.09 13.89
N THR A 153 -2.70 13.81 13.61
CA THR A 153 -2.98 12.80 14.63
C THR A 153 -2.02 11.61 14.61
N PHE A 154 -1.08 11.56 13.66
CA PHE A 154 -0.22 10.41 13.37
C PHE A 154 -0.99 9.12 13.04
N ASN A 155 -2.25 9.23 12.62
CA ASN A 155 -3.01 8.15 11.99
C ASN A 155 -3.85 8.67 10.83
N GLN A 156 -4.19 7.81 9.87
CA GLN A 156 -4.83 8.24 8.63
C GLN A 156 -6.35 8.47 8.72
N MET A 157 -6.99 8.29 9.89
CA MET A 157 -8.45 8.23 10.00
C MET A 157 -9.04 9.05 11.16
N TRP A 158 -8.32 10.05 11.64
CA TRP A 158 -8.76 10.90 12.75
C TRP A 158 -9.17 10.12 14.01
N VAL A 159 -8.55 8.94 14.24
CA VAL A 159 -8.78 8.14 15.44
C VAL A 159 -8.20 8.89 16.63
N ARG A 160 -9.01 9.15 17.64
CA ARG A 160 -8.56 9.77 18.89
C ARG A 160 -7.86 8.74 19.77
N GLU A 161 -7.07 9.23 20.72
CA GLU A 161 -6.29 8.36 21.62
C GLU A 161 -7.20 7.50 22.50
N ASP A 162 -8.28 8.08 23.04
CA ASP A 162 -9.29 7.35 23.82
C ASP A 162 -10.00 6.27 22.97
N GLU A 163 -10.44 6.61 21.76
CA GLU A 163 -11.06 5.68 20.82
C GLU A 163 -10.13 4.52 20.45
N TRP A 164 -8.84 4.79 20.33
CA TRP A 164 -7.84 3.76 20.06
C TRP A 164 -7.71 2.79 21.23
N ILE A 165 -7.55 3.31 22.45
CA ILE A 165 -7.39 2.50 23.66
C ILE A 165 -8.65 1.68 23.93
N ASP A 166 -9.84 2.29 23.85
CA ASP A 166 -11.12 1.62 24.04
C ASP A 166 -11.32 0.48 23.04
N SER A 167 -10.91 0.69 21.78
CA SER A 167 -10.94 -0.37 20.76
C SER A 167 -10.05 -1.57 21.15
N LEU A 168 -8.86 -1.34 21.68
CA LEU A 168 -7.96 -2.41 22.07
C LEU A 168 -8.46 -3.18 23.32
N VAL A 169 -9.03 -2.46 24.29
CA VAL A 169 -9.65 -3.08 25.48
C VAL A 169 -10.82 -3.98 25.04
N TRP A 170 -11.70 -3.48 24.19
CA TRP A 170 -12.82 -4.28 23.68
C TRP A 170 -12.34 -5.52 22.91
N GLN A 171 -11.33 -5.40 22.08
CA GLN A 171 -10.79 -6.53 21.33
C GLN A 171 -10.09 -7.56 22.23
N GLU A 172 -9.48 -7.13 23.32
CA GLU A 172 -8.95 -8.04 24.35
C GLU A 172 -10.09 -8.81 25.03
N GLU A 173 -11.19 -8.14 25.33
CA GLU A 173 -12.37 -8.76 25.95
C GLU A 173 -12.99 -9.81 25.02
N GLU A 174 -13.22 -9.49 23.75
CA GLU A 174 -13.69 -10.43 22.72
C GLU A 174 -12.77 -11.65 22.59
N ALA A 175 -11.45 -11.42 22.54
CA ALA A 175 -10.48 -12.51 22.41
C ALA A 175 -10.45 -13.44 23.63
N ARG A 176 -10.78 -12.95 24.82
CA ARG A 176 -10.83 -13.75 26.05
C ARG A 176 -11.94 -14.79 26.08
N GLU A 177 -13.01 -14.61 25.28
CA GLU A 177 -14.07 -15.60 25.17
C GLU A 177 -13.57 -16.94 24.62
N GLU A 178 -12.64 -16.87 23.64
CA GLU A 178 -12.04 -18.07 23.04
C GLU A 178 -10.68 -18.43 23.64
N PHE A 179 -9.93 -17.45 24.15
CA PHE A 179 -8.57 -17.62 24.67
C PHE A 179 -8.44 -17.07 26.11
N PRO A 180 -8.85 -17.85 27.14
CA PRO A 180 -8.72 -17.43 28.51
C PRO A 180 -7.29 -16.99 28.87
N GLY A 181 -7.16 -15.82 29.47
CA GLY A 181 -5.85 -15.26 29.86
C GLY A 181 -5.11 -14.46 28.79
N ILE A 182 -5.67 -14.34 27.58
CA ILE A 182 -5.09 -13.47 26.54
C ILE A 182 -4.99 -12.02 27.02
N ARG A 183 -3.95 -11.33 26.56
CA ARG A 183 -3.72 -9.90 26.79
C ARG A 183 -3.27 -9.22 25.51
N ILE A 184 -3.70 -7.97 25.33
CA ILE A 184 -3.13 -7.01 24.40
C ILE A 184 -2.29 -6.02 25.21
N PRO A 185 -0.97 -6.28 25.39
CA PRO A 185 -0.15 -5.47 26.28
C PRO A 185 0.12 -4.10 25.67
N LEU A 186 -0.23 -3.04 26.42
CA LEU A 186 0.01 -1.66 26.02
C LEU A 186 1.29 -1.12 26.68
N ASP A 187 2.09 -0.44 25.89
CA ASP A 187 3.29 0.30 26.32
C ASP A 187 4.28 -0.53 27.16
N LYS A 188 4.31 -1.85 26.98
CA LYS A 188 5.28 -2.71 27.67
C LYS A 188 6.68 -2.43 27.14
N GLU A 189 7.55 -1.94 28.01
CA GLU A 189 8.93 -1.68 27.69
C GLU A 189 9.78 -2.96 27.64
N GLY A 190 10.73 -3.02 26.72
CA GLY A 190 11.68 -4.12 26.58
C GLY A 190 11.12 -5.39 25.96
N ALA A 191 9.90 -5.35 25.43
CA ALA A 191 9.30 -6.47 24.71
C ALA A 191 10.12 -6.89 23.48
N ASP A 192 9.98 -8.14 23.04
CA ASP A 192 10.67 -8.64 21.85
C ASP A 192 10.27 -7.90 20.60
N PHE A 193 9.00 -7.48 20.51
CA PHE A 193 8.54 -6.65 19.38
C PHE A 193 7.37 -5.73 19.74
N MET A 194 7.29 -4.64 18.97
CA MET A 194 6.11 -3.80 18.87
C MET A 194 5.29 -4.26 17.65
N TYR A 195 4.04 -4.65 17.87
CA TYR A 195 3.13 -4.94 16.77
C TYR A 195 2.50 -3.66 16.27
N SER A 196 2.60 -3.44 14.96
CA SER A 196 2.15 -2.23 14.30
C SER A 196 1.05 -2.53 13.30
N VAL A 197 -0.04 -1.79 13.40
CA VAL A 197 -1.26 -1.92 12.60
C VAL A 197 -1.52 -0.67 11.76
N ILE A 198 -2.59 -0.66 11.00
CA ILE A 198 -3.08 0.51 10.27
C ILE A 198 -4.44 0.95 10.82
N ALA A 199 -4.75 2.24 10.73
CA ALA A 199 -5.98 2.80 11.28
C ALA A 199 -7.31 2.16 10.78
N PRO A 200 -7.42 1.62 9.56
CA PRO A 200 -8.59 0.85 9.16
C PRO A 200 -8.85 -0.44 9.97
N GLU A 201 -7.85 -1.01 10.62
CA GLU A 201 -8.05 -2.24 11.40
C GLU A 201 -8.94 -2.01 12.62
N PRO A 202 -8.67 -1.07 13.52
CA PRO A 202 -9.55 -0.83 14.67
C PRO A 202 -10.94 -0.31 14.30
N LYS A 203 -11.13 0.20 13.07
CA LYS A 203 -12.43 0.76 12.65
C LYS A 203 -13.30 -0.19 11.84
N PHE A 204 -12.71 -1.04 11.01
CA PHE A 204 -13.46 -1.82 10.01
C PHE A 204 -13.09 -3.29 9.95
N ARG A 205 -11.99 -3.69 10.59
CA ARG A 205 -11.49 -5.07 10.59
C ARG A 205 -10.88 -5.42 11.94
N THR A 206 -11.67 -5.17 12.98
CA THR A 206 -11.26 -5.35 14.38
C THR A 206 -10.75 -6.77 14.66
N GLN A 207 -11.34 -7.78 13.96
CA GLN A 207 -10.89 -9.16 14.08
C GLN A 207 -9.39 -9.36 13.85
N LEU A 208 -8.74 -8.55 13.03
CA LEU A 208 -7.31 -8.73 12.74
C LEU A 208 -6.41 -8.52 13.96
N ILE A 209 -6.79 -7.63 14.85
CA ILE A 209 -5.99 -7.33 16.06
C ILE A 209 -6.17 -8.45 17.10
N TYR A 210 -7.41 -8.89 17.37
CA TYR A 210 -7.60 -9.97 18.34
C TYR A 210 -7.10 -11.32 17.81
N GLN A 211 -7.21 -11.59 16.49
CA GLN A 211 -6.61 -12.76 15.87
C GLN A 211 -5.08 -12.76 16.01
N ALA A 212 -4.44 -11.61 15.75
CA ALA A 212 -2.99 -11.47 15.96
C ALA A 212 -2.62 -11.69 17.43
N ALA A 213 -3.40 -11.12 18.37
CA ALA A 213 -3.20 -11.33 19.80
C ALA A 213 -3.32 -12.81 20.19
N ALA A 214 -4.31 -13.54 19.63
CA ALA A 214 -4.48 -14.97 19.86
C ALA A 214 -3.29 -15.80 19.32
N ILE A 215 -2.82 -15.48 18.12
CA ILE A 215 -1.63 -16.11 17.53
C ILE A 215 -0.39 -15.86 18.41
N PHE A 216 -0.20 -14.64 18.88
CA PHE A 216 0.95 -14.30 19.75
C PHE A 216 0.83 -14.92 21.13
N HIS A 217 -0.38 -15.05 21.66
CA HIS A 217 -0.65 -15.75 22.91
C HIS A 217 -0.28 -17.24 22.82
N GLN A 218 -0.76 -17.94 21.78
CA GLN A 218 -0.40 -19.34 21.54
C GLN A 218 1.11 -19.52 21.35
N ALA A 219 1.77 -18.58 20.65
CA ALA A 219 3.20 -18.60 20.41
C ALA A 219 4.04 -18.25 21.67
N GLY A 220 3.43 -17.88 22.79
CA GLY A 220 4.13 -17.41 23.99
C GLY A 220 4.98 -16.17 23.73
N SER A 221 4.55 -15.29 22.82
CA SER A 221 5.31 -14.14 22.37
C SER A 221 5.35 -13.04 23.41
N ASP A 222 6.51 -12.40 23.56
CA ASP A 222 6.68 -11.18 24.36
C ASP A 222 6.55 -9.97 23.44
N TRP A 223 5.42 -9.27 23.51
CA TRP A 223 5.07 -8.21 22.58
C TRP A 223 4.35 -7.04 23.25
N THR A 224 4.19 -5.96 22.49
CA THR A 224 3.45 -4.78 22.95
C THR A 224 2.80 -4.04 21.77
N MET A 225 1.73 -3.29 22.07
CA MET A 225 1.20 -2.25 21.20
C MET A 225 1.35 -0.88 21.87
N PRO A 226 1.59 0.19 21.11
CA PRO A 226 1.68 1.52 21.68
C PRO A 226 0.28 2.12 21.89
N SER A 227 0.04 2.74 23.05
CA SER A 227 -1.18 3.50 23.32
C SER A 227 -1.18 4.87 22.65
N ARG A 228 0.01 5.43 22.39
CA ARG A 228 0.20 6.83 21.97
C ARG A 228 0.20 7.02 20.45
N PRO A 229 -0.05 8.27 19.97
CA PRO A 229 0.05 8.61 18.55
C PRO A 229 1.37 8.15 17.92
N GLY A 230 1.30 7.63 16.68
CA GLY A 230 2.41 6.99 15.98
C GLY A 230 2.28 5.47 15.87
N TRP A 231 1.21 4.89 16.39
CA TRP A 231 0.88 3.46 16.26
C TRP A 231 0.49 3.06 14.82
N ASP A 232 -0.12 3.97 14.05
CA ASP A 232 -0.48 3.71 12.64
C ASP A 232 0.78 3.72 11.78
N ASN A 233 1.13 2.56 11.26
CA ASN A 233 2.32 2.38 10.43
C ASN A 233 2.11 2.74 8.95
N SER A 234 0.88 3.02 8.51
CA SER A 234 0.62 3.55 7.18
C SER A 234 1.22 4.95 7.01
N ASP A 235 1.30 5.44 5.81
CA ASP A 235 1.69 6.82 5.56
C ASP A 235 1.09 7.31 4.24
N MET A 236 0.00 8.03 4.34
CA MET A 236 -0.72 8.55 3.19
C MET A 236 0.03 9.68 2.50
N CYS A 237 0.98 10.32 3.18
CA CYS A 237 1.86 11.32 2.59
C CYS A 237 2.78 10.73 1.51
N MET A 238 3.05 9.43 1.54
CA MET A 238 3.70 8.72 0.46
C MET A 238 2.91 8.82 -0.86
N PHE A 239 1.59 8.87 -0.80
CA PHE A 239 0.72 8.91 -1.99
C PHE A 239 0.45 10.34 -2.48
N THR A 240 0.58 11.34 -1.62
CA THR A 240 0.55 12.75 -2.03
C THR A 240 1.91 13.23 -2.54
N GLY A 241 3.00 12.53 -2.18
CA GLY A 241 4.37 12.96 -2.46
C GLY A 241 4.87 14.02 -1.49
N ASP A 242 4.21 14.21 -0.35
CA ASP A 242 4.70 15.08 0.74
C ASP A 242 5.73 14.32 1.58
N TYR A 243 6.96 14.30 1.08
CA TYR A 243 8.04 13.54 1.67
C TYR A 243 8.55 14.12 2.99
N GLU A 244 8.45 15.43 3.17
CA GLU A 244 8.81 16.11 4.41
C GLU A 244 7.90 15.63 5.55
N MET A 245 6.60 15.62 5.31
CA MET A 245 5.62 15.12 6.27
C MET A 245 5.73 13.61 6.49
N MET A 246 5.96 12.85 5.40
CA MET A 246 6.22 11.41 5.48
C MET A 246 7.40 11.11 6.42
N GLY A 247 8.52 11.85 6.29
CA GLY A 247 9.67 11.72 7.17
C GLY A 247 9.33 12.01 8.63
N ARG A 248 8.51 13.05 8.91
CA ARG A 248 8.06 13.38 10.27
C ARG A 248 7.24 12.25 10.89
N ILE A 249 6.28 11.71 10.15
CA ILE A 249 5.42 10.60 10.61
C ILE A 249 6.27 9.36 10.91
N LYS A 250 7.19 9.00 10.01
CA LYS A 250 8.04 7.82 10.22
C LYS A 250 9.01 8.00 11.36
N ARG A 251 9.54 9.20 11.57
CA ARG A 251 10.38 9.48 12.74
C ARG A 251 9.62 9.22 14.04
N ALA A 252 8.39 9.72 14.17
CA ALA A 252 7.57 9.49 15.36
C ALA A 252 7.31 8.00 15.61
N HIS A 253 7.06 7.22 14.55
CA HIS A 253 6.86 5.78 14.64
C HIS A 253 8.11 5.05 15.18
N PHE A 254 9.31 5.38 14.68
CA PHE A 254 10.55 4.79 15.15
C PHE A 254 10.96 5.27 16.57
N GLU A 255 10.74 6.55 16.88
CA GLU A 255 10.98 7.10 18.22
C GLU A 255 10.10 6.41 19.27
N LEU A 256 8.87 6.07 18.91
CA LEU A 256 7.96 5.31 19.77
C LEU A 256 8.50 3.90 20.04
N ALA A 257 8.96 3.18 19.01
CA ALA A 257 9.58 1.86 19.17
C ALA A 257 10.86 1.91 20.01
N GLN A 258 11.70 2.93 19.83
CA GLN A 258 12.91 3.14 20.62
C GLN A 258 12.59 3.48 22.08
N LYS A 259 11.56 4.29 22.33
CA LYS A 259 11.09 4.63 23.68
C LYS A 259 10.61 3.40 24.44
N LEU A 260 9.89 2.51 23.75
CA LEU A 260 9.45 1.23 24.30
C LEU A 260 10.60 0.20 24.40
N ARG A 261 11.80 0.53 23.92
CA ARG A 261 12.97 -0.35 23.94
C ARG A 261 12.73 -1.74 23.35
N VAL A 262 11.85 -1.83 22.33
CA VAL A 262 11.57 -3.10 21.66
C VAL A 262 12.73 -3.52 20.77
N LYS A 263 12.93 -4.84 20.60
CA LYS A 263 14.03 -5.38 19.80
C LYS A 263 13.75 -5.27 18.29
N ARG A 264 12.46 -5.29 17.86
CA ARG A 264 12.04 -5.15 16.48
C ARG A 264 10.60 -4.62 16.38
N ILE A 265 10.22 -4.18 15.19
CA ILE A 265 8.85 -3.84 14.84
C ILE A 265 8.31 -4.96 13.94
N VAL A 266 7.20 -5.58 14.33
CA VAL A 266 6.44 -6.52 13.49
C VAL A 266 5.24 -5.76 12.91
N MET A 267 5.20 -5.68 11.60
CA MET A 267 4.13 -4.98 10.89
C MET A 267 3.07 -5.96 10.43
N GLY A 268 1.81 -5.63 10.68
CA GLY A 268 0.65 -6.39 10.21
C GLY A 268 0.62 -6.54 8.68
N GLU A 269 -0.39 -7.22 8.18
CA GLU A 269 -0.52 -7.54 6.76
C GLU A 269 -0.90 -6.32 5.90
N CYS A 270 0.02 -5.37 5.78
CA CYS A 270 -0.15 -4.19 4.95
C CYS A 270 1.09 -3.84 4.13
N GLY A 271 1.07 -4.16 2.84
CA GLY A 271 2.22 -3.91 1.95
C GLY A 271 2.57 -2.43 1.76
N HIS A 272 1.60 -1.50 1.73
CA HIS A 272 1.95 -0.09 1.57
C HIS A 272 2.53 0.51 2.85
N ALA A 273 2.02 0.10 4.01
CA ALA A 273 2.59 0.46 5.30
C ALA A 273 4.04 -0.05 5.39
N PHE A 274 4.26 -1.31 5.04
CA PHE A 274 5.60 -1.90 4.99
C PHE A 274 6.54 -1.11 4.06
N ARG A 275 6.08 -0.74 2.87
CA ARG A 275 6.86 0.11 1.97
C ARG A 275 7.19 1.47 2.59
N SER A 276 6.25 2.10 3.29
CA SER A 276 6.47 3.41 3.90
C SER A 276 7.46 3.37 5.05
N VAL A 277 7.45 2.32 5.86
CA VAL A 277 8.35 2.16 7.01
C VAL A 277 9.70 1.62 6.58
N TYR A 278 9.72 0.47 5.90
CA TYR A 278 10.94 -0.26 5.58
C TYR A 278 11.77 0.39 4.44
N ASP A 279 11.12 0.73 3.31
CA ASP A 279 11.81 1.20 2.09
C ASP A 279 11.92 2.74 2.06
N GLN A 280 10.80 3.43 2.23
CA GLN A 280 10.74 4.86 2.03
C GLN A 280 11.14 5.65 3.29
N GLY A 281 10.83 5.14 4.49
CA GLY A 281 11.15 5.80 5.76
C GLY A 281 12.63 6.08 5.87
N ASN A 282 13.47 5.07 5.71
CA ASN A 282 14.93 5.21 5.76
C ASN A 282 15.46 6.23 4.74
N ARG A 283 14.95 6.16 3.52
CA ARG A 283 15.36 7.06 2.43
C ARG A 283 15.04 8.52 2.75
N TRP A 284 13.86 8.82 3.27
CA TRP A 284 13.44 10.19 3.53
C TRP A 284 13.96 10.76 4.84
N LEU A 285 14.33 9.89 5.77
CA LEU A 285 15.02 10.27 7.00
C LEU A 285 16.54 10.34 6.83
N ALA A 286 17.04 10.02 5.63
CA ALA A 286 18.46 9.92 5.32
C ALA A 286 19.22 8.94 6.24
N TRP A 287 18.54 7.89 6.70
CA TRP A 287 19.15 6.82 7.48
C TRP A 287 19.71 5.74 6.56
N LYS A 288 20.86 5.20 6.93
CA LYS A 288 21.45 4.05 6.24
C LYS A 288 20.60 2.80 6.51
N ASP A 289 20.25 2.60 7.76
CA ASP A 289 19.47 1.47 8.25
C ASP A 289 18.36 1.97 9.18
N SER A 290 17.31 1.18 9.37
CA SER A 290 16.28 1.45 10.36
C SER A 290 16.88 1.40 11.77
N PRO A 291 16.55 2.34 12.67
CA PRO A 291 17.05 2.35 14.04
C PRO A 291 16.55 1.17 14.88
N VAL A 292 15.45 0.56 14.47
CA VAL A 292 14.87 -0.68 15.01
C VAL A 292 14.57 -1.59 13.83
N PRO A 293 14.96 -2.88 13.83
CA PRO A 293 14.64 -3.82 12.75
C PRO A 293 13.15 -3.90 12.48
N VAL A 294 12.78 -4.00 11.19
CA VAL A 294 11.38 -4.07 10.75
C VAL A 294 11.14 -5.37 10.00
N VAL A 295 10.10 -6.11 10.40
CA VAL A 295 9.71 -7.42 9.86
C VAL A 295 8.25 -7.35 9.42
N HIS A 296 7.92 -7.94 8.28
CA HIS A 296 6.54 -8.07 7.81
C HIS A 296 5.87 -9.31 8.42
N ALA A 297 4.56 -9.29 8.63
CA ALA A 297 3.79 -10.43 9.14
C ALA A 297 4.08 -11.76 8.40
N ILE A 298 4.25 -11.74 7.07
CA ILE A 298 4.64 -12.93 6.29
C ILE A 298 5.93 -13.57 6.83
N GLU A 299 6.96 -12.74 7.10
CA GLU A 299 8.25 -13.22 7.61
C GLU A 299 8.09 -13.73 9.05
N PHE A 300 7.32 -13.00 9.85
CA PHE A 300 7.13 -13.31 11.26
C PHE A 300 6.27 -14.57 11.50
N TYR A 301 5.17 -14.72 10.77
CA TYR A 301 4.36 -15.94 10.85
C TYR A 301 5.14 -17.18 10.42
N TRP A 302 5.96 -17.07 9.36
CA TRP A 302 6.84 -18.16 8.95
C TRP A 302 7.89 -18.51 10.01
N GLU A 303 8.44 -17.52 10.70
CA GLU A 303 9.35 -17.72 11.84
C GLU A 303 8.65 -18.51 12.94
N LEU A 304 7.48 -18.10 13.39
CA LEU A 304 6.71 -18.78 14.44
C LEU A 304 6.30 -20.21 14.07
N ILE A 305 5.93 -20.45 12.81
CA ILE A 305 5.60 -21.79 12.29
C ILE A 305 6.84 -22.69 12.33
N ASN A 306 7.96 -22.22 11.80
CA ASN A 306 9.21 -23.02 11.75
C ASN A 306 9.79 -23.32 13.13
N GLU A 307 9.57 -22.43 14.09
CA GLU A 307 9.97 -22.65 15.49
C GLU A 307 8.98 -23.56 16.25
N GLY A 308 7.91 -24.00 15.62
CA GLY A 308 6.87 -24.84 16.23
C GLY A 308 6.07 -24.11 17.32
N LYS A 309 6.07 -22.77 17.31
CA LYS A 309 5.37 -21.95 18.28
C LYS A 309 3.88 -21.80 17.95
N ILE A 310 3.49 -22.02 16.73
CA ILE A 310 2.09 -22.08 16.30
C ILE A 310 1.77 -23.54 15.97
N LYS A 311 0.77 -24.09 16.66
CA LYS A 311 0.29 -25.45 16.42
C LYS A 311 -0.90 -25.39 15.47
N ILE A 312 -0.69 -25.81 14.21
CA ILE A 312 -1.73 -25.97 13.21
C ILE A 312 -2.30 -27.37 13.32
N THR A 313 -3.60 -27.50 13.45
CA THR A 313 -4.28 -28.79 13.66
C THR A 313 -4.60 -29.55 12.37
N HIS A 314 -4.86 -28.81 11.29
CA HIS A 314 -5.18 -29.34 9.96
C HIS A 314 -4.89 -28.28 8.90
N GLN A 315 -4.92 -28.67 7.64
CA GLN A 315 -4.80 -27.71 6.53
C GLN A 315 -6.18 -27.24 6.07
N PHE A 316 -6.23 -26.05 5.50
CA PHE A 316 -7.40 -25.53 4.80
C PHE A 316 -7.61 -26.33 3.50
N GLU A 317 -8.76 -27.00 3.38
CA GLU A 317 -9.00 -28.01 2.33
C GLU A 317 -9.47 -27.39 1.00
N ASP A 318 -10.26 -26.30 1.07
CA ASP A 318 -10.75 -25.65 -0.14
C ASP A 318 -9.59 -25.06 -0.96
N PRO A 319 -9.64 -25.16 -2.29
CA PRO A 319 -8.60 -24.60 -3.13
C PRO A 319 -8.48 -23.08 -2.97
N VAL A 320 -7.26 -22.60 -2.81
CA VAL A 320 -6.97 -21.18 -2.70
C VAL A 320 -6.08 -20.70 -3.84
N THR A 321 -6.12 -19.39 -4.12
CA THR A 321 -5.13 -18.74 -4.97
C THR A 321 -4.40 -17.64 -4.20
N ILE A 322 -3.17 -17.34 -4.60
CA ILE A 322 -2.31 -16.33 -3.93
C ILE A 322 -2.33 -15.03 -4.73
N HIS A 323 -2.70 -13.92 -4.09
CA HIS A 323 -2.43 -12.60 -4.62
C HIS A 323 -1.11 -12.07 -4.06
N ASP A 324 -0.17 -11.76 -4.94
CA ASP A 324 1.15 -11.20 -4.60
C ASP A 324 1.07 -9.68 -4.40
N PRO A 325 1.13 -9.14 -3.16
CA PRO A 325 1.05 -7.70 -2.94
C PRO A 325 2.29 -6.99 -3.48
N CYS A 326 2.09 -6.00 -4.31
CA CYS A 326 3.18 -5.38 -5.07
C CYS A 326 4.29 -4.75 -4.20
N ASN A 327 3.94 -4.26 -3.02
CA ASN A 327 4.91 -3.56 -2.16
C ASN A 327 5.79 -4.52 -1.34
N THR A 328 5.28 -5.68 -0.94
CA THR A 328 6.05 -6.72 -0.26
C THR A 328 6.84 -7.57 -1.25
N ILE A 329 6.21 -7.98 -2.35
CA ILE A 329 6.85 -8.88 -3.31
C ILE A 329 7.92 -8.15 -4.13
N ARG A 330 7.57 -7.06 -4.84
CA ARG A 330 8.54 -6.28 -5.64
C ARG A 330 9.47 -5.42 -4.79
N GLY A 331 9.05 -5.04 -3.59
CA GLY A 331 9.85 -4.21 -2.69
C GLY A 331 10.82 -4.99 -1.82
N ARG A 332 10.46 -6.22 -1.41
CA ARG A 332 11.21 -7.02 -0.43
C ARG A 332 11.56 -8.42 -0.91
N GLY A 333 10.99 -8.91 -2.01
CA GLY A 333 11.27 -10.27 -2.51
C GLY A 333 10.61 -11.39 -1.71
N LEU A 334 9.49 -11.13 -1.05
CA LEU A 334 8.83 -12.11 -0.16
C LEU A 334 7.95 -13.14 -0.90
N ALA A 335 8.10 -13.31 -2.21
CA ALA A 335 7.25 -14.20 -3.00
C ALA A 335 7.35 -15.66 -2.57
N ASP A 336 8.57 -16.15 -2.37
CA ASP A 336 8.80 -17.54 -1.96
C ASP A 336 8.34 -17.78 -0.53
N LYS A 337 8.70 -16.88 0.38
CA LYS A 337 8.25 -16.98 1.78
C LYS A 337 6.73 -16.95 1.93
N LEU A 338 6.04 -16.17 1.10
CA LEU A 338 4.58 -16.18 1.04
C LEU A 338 4.05 -17.57 0.62
N ARG A 339 4.69 -18.22 -0.35
CA ARG A 339 4.33 -19.58 -0.76
C ARG A 339 4.61 -20.59 0.33
N ASP A 340 5.76 -20.51 0.99
CA ASP A 340 6.11 -21.39 2.11
C ASP A 340 4.99 -21.39 3.17
N VAL A 341 4.53 -20.19 3.58
CA VAL A 341 3.43 -20.05 4.56
C VAL A 341 2.12 -20.63 4.02
N VAL A 342 1.73 -20.24 2.80
CA VAL A 342 0.43 -20.65 2.25
C VAL A 342 0.38 -22.15 1.96
N HIS A 343 1.44 -22.75 1.43
CA HIS A 343 1.50 -24.21 1.21
C HIS A 343 1.55 -24.99 2.53
N PHE A 344 2.06 -24.42 3.59
CA PHE A 344 1.97 -25.03 4.91
C PHE A 344 0.53 -25.03 5.44
N LEU A 345 -0.21 -23.95 5.24
CA LEU A 345 -1.56 -23.76 5.76
C LEU A 345 -2.66 -24.37 4.87
N CYS A 346 -2.45 -24.50 3.56
CA CYS A 346 -3.49 -24.87 2.60
C CYS A 346 -3.07 -26.13 1.81
N ALA A 347 -4.00 -27.11 1.72
CA ALA A 347 -3.79 -28.35 0.99
C ALA A 347 -3.70 -28.16 -0.54
N ASN A 348 -4.49 -27.21 -1.07
CA ASN A 348 -4.66 -27.01 -2.50
C ASN A 348 -4.40 -25.55 -2.89
N VAL A 349 -3.30 -25.28 -3.59
CA VAL A 349 -2.93 -23.93 -4.05
C VAL A 349 -2.91 -23.87 -5.57
N VAL A 350 -3.70 -22.97 -6.15
CA VAL A 350 -3.77 -22.71 -7.59
C VAL A 350 -3.14 -21.35 -7.87
N GLU A 351 -2.00 -21.33 -8.55
CA GLU A 351 -1.28 -20.11 -8.85
C GLU A 351 -2.00 -19.25 -9.91
N MET A 352 -2.01 -17.95 -9.69
CA MET A 352 -2.39 -16.99 -10.73
C MET A 352 -1.34 -16.94 -11.84
N THR A 353 -1.77 -16.63 -13.06
CA THR A 353 -0.86 -16.36 -14.18
C THR A 353 -1.13 -14.99 -14.75
N PRO A 354 -0.11 -14.07 -14.77
CA PRO A 354 1.21 -14.16 -14.15
C PRO A 354 1.16 -14.00 -12.62
N ASN A 355 2.20 -14.47 -11.91
CA ASN A 355 2.31 -14.41 -10.46
C ASN A 355 3.59 -13.72 -10.00
N ARG A 356 3.89 -13.75 -8.70
CA ARG A 356 5.08 -13.18 -8.06
C ARG A 356 5.30 -11.72 -8.43
N GLU A 357 6.50 -11.31 -8.81
CA GLU A 357 6.81 -9.94 -9.24
C GLU A 357 6.06 -9.51 -10.50
N HIS A 358 5.57 -10.47 -11.30
CA HIS A 358 4.78 -10.22 -12.51
C HIS A 358 3.26 -10.17 -12.26
N ASN A 359 2.79 -10.38 -11.03
CA ASN A 359 1.37 -10.32 -10.71
C ASN A 359 0.74 -8.96 -11.05
N PHE A 360 -0.54 -8.98 -11.46
CA PHE A 360 -1.29 -7.73 -11.69
C PHE A 360 -1.65 -7.06 -10.37
N CYS A 361 -1.70 -5.71 -10.40
CA CYS A 361 -2.06 -4.90 -9.25
C CYS A 361 -3.53 -5.14 -8.84
N CYS A 362 -3.80 -5.14 -7.54
CA CYS A 362 -5.16 -5.14 -6.98
C CYS A 362 -5.93 -3.82 -7.20
N SER A 363 -5.29 -2.82 -7.78
CA SER A 363 -5.77 -1.46 -8.03
C SER A 363 -5.97 -0.56 -6.81
N ALA A 364 -5.80 -1.03 -5.61
CA ALA A 364 -5.97 -0.21 -4.41
C ALA A 364 -4.79 0.74 -4.12
N GLY A 365 -3.61 0.45 -4.72
CA GLY A 365 -2.38 1.21 -4.47
C GLY A 365 -2.44 2.67 -4.90
N GLY A 366 -1.50 3.46 -4.39
CA GLY A 366 -1.41 4.89 -4.70
C GLY A 366 -2.48 5.75 -4.00
N GLY A 367 -3.15 5.24 -2.97
CA GLY A 367 -4.18 5.94 -2.22
C GLY A 367 -5.55 6.02 -2.91
N ILE A 368 -5.66 5.53 -4.14
CA ILE A 368 -6.88 5.69 -4.96
C ILE A 368 -8.08 4.91 -4.41
N ILE A 369 -7.84 3.87 -3.59
CA ILE A 369 -8.94 3.13 -2.95
C ILE A 369 -9.79 4.03 -2.05
N ASN A 370 -9.20 5.07 -1.48
CA ASN A 370 -9.89 6.01 -0.61
C ASN A 370 -10.70 7.05 -1.38
N CYS A 371 -10.59 7.10 -2.71
CA CYS A 371 -11.32 8.05 -3.54
C CYS A 371 -12.71 7.51 -3.91
N GLY A 372 -13.68 8.42 -3.95
CA GLY A 372 -15.10 8.13 -4.20
C GLY A 372 -15.43 7.61 -5.61
N PRO A 373 -16.74 7.53 -5.94
CA PRO A 373 -17.25 6.86 -7.14
C PRO A 373 -16.60 7.22 -8.46
N PRO A 374 -16.31 8.49 -8.81
CA PRO A 374 -15.70 8.81 -10.10
C PRO A 374 -14.32 8.15 -10.30
N PHE A 375 -13.52 8.10 -9.24
CA PHE A 375 -12.21 7.44 -9.26
C PHE A 375 -12.35 5.92 -9.26
N LYS A 376 -13.37 5.39 -8.56
CA LYS A 376 -13.65 3.96 -8.50
C LYS A 376 -13.98 3.39 -9.88
N SER A 377 -14.76 4.11 -10.69
CA SER A 377 -15.09 3.70 -12.05
C SER A 377 -13.84 3.50 -12.90
N VAL A 378 -12.96 4.51 -12.97
CA VAL A 378 -11.69 4.43 -13.71
C VAL A 378 -10.81 3.30 -13.20
N ARG A 379 -10.79 3.09 -11.88
CA ARG A 379 -10.05 2.01 -11.24
C ARG A 379 -10.58 0.63 -11.65
N MET A 380 -11.88 0.43 -11.71
CA MET A 380 -12.49 -0.83 -12.12
C MET A 380 -12.25 -1.14 -13.58
N GLU A 381 -12.46 -0.16 -14.47
CA GLU A 381 -12.18 -0.30 -15.89
C GLU A 381 -10.71 -0.68 -16.15
N GLY A 382 -9.78 -0.01 -15.43
CA GLY A 382 -8.34 -0.28 -15.53
C GLY A 382 -7.90 -1.64 -14.93
N ASN A 383 -8.82 -2.42 -14.34
CA ASN A 383 -8.51 -3.69 -13.69
C ASN A 383 -9.23 -4.91 -14.27
N ARG A 384 -9.76 -4.81 -15.47
CA ARG A 384 -10.37 -5.95 -16.17
C ARG A 384 -9.41 -7.15 -16.22
N VAL A 385 -8.14 -6.91 -16.56
CA VAL A 385 -7.14 -7.99 -16.64
C VAL A 385 -6.88 -8.68 -15.30
N LYS A 386 -7.06 -7.98 -14.17
CA LYS A 386 -6.98 -8.62 -12.84
C LYS A 386 -8.21 -9.46 -12.54
N ALA A 387 -9.39 -9.00 -12.94
CA ALA A 387 -10.62 -9.78 -12.82
C ALA A 387 -10.54 -11.07 -13.64
N ASP A 388 -10.03 -10.98 -14.87
CA ASP A 388 -9.82 -12.15 -15.74
C ASP A 388 -8.78 -13.11 -15.13
N GLN A 389 -7.69 -12.58 -14.56
CA GLN A 389 -6.67 -13.38 -13.87
C GLN A 389 -7.27 -14.16 -12.69
N LEU A 390 -8.11 -13.52 -11.88
CA LEU A 390 -8.82 -14.17 -10.77
C LEU A 390 -9.76 -15.27 -11.27
N ARG A 391 -10.61 -14.94 -12.23
CA ARG A 391 -11.59 -15.89 -12.82
C ARG A 391 -10.91 -17.14 -13.38
N ASN A 392 -9.76 -16.97 -14.02
CA ASN A 392 -9.02 -18.07 -14.66
C ASN A 392 -8.42 -19.06 -13.66
N THR A 393 -8.39 -18.77 -12.37
CA THR A 393 -7.94 -19.72 -11.35
C THR A 393 -9.00 -20.79 -11.05
N GLY A 394 -10.27 -20.47 -11.24
CA GLY A 394 -11.40 -21.36 -10.94
C GLY A 394 -11.66 -21.61 -9.46
N VAL A 395 -10.96 -20.90 -8.54
CA VAL A 395 -11.13 -21.05 -7.09
C VAL A 395 -11.97 -19.93 -6.49
N HIS A 396 -12.43 -20.11 -5.25
CA HIS A 396 -13.28 -19.13 -4.58
C HIS A 396 -12.54 -18.30 -3.51
N THR A 397 -11.40 -18.77 -3.02
CA THR A 397 -10.66 -18.12 -1.95
C THR A 397 -9.35 -17.51 -2.47
N VAL A 398 -9.13 -16.22 -2.18
CA VAL A 398 -7.89 -15.49 -2.52
C VAL A 398 -7.14 -15.14 -1.24
N VAL A 399 -5.97 -15.71 -1.04
CA VAL A 399 -5.07 -15.33 0.06
C VAL A 399 -4.27 -14.10 -0.35
N ALA A 400 -4.41 -13.02 0.42
CA ALA A 400 -3.78 -11.73 0.11
C ALA A 400 -3.25 -11.04 1.38
N PRO A 401 -1.95 -11.17 1.72
CA PRO A 401 -1.37 -10.58 2.92
C PRO A 401 -1.14 -9.06 2.79
N CYS A 402 -2.21 -8.34 2.51
CA CYS A 402 -2.19 -6.88 2.40
C CYS A 402 -3.58 -6.28 2.53
N HIS A 403 -3.81 -5.49 3.56
CA HIS A 403 -5.08 -4.84 3.84
C HIS A 403 -5.63 -4.04 2.64
N ASN A 404 -4.78 -3.23 1.97
CA ASN A 404 -5.20 -2.52 0.76
C ASN A 404 -5.58 -3.46 -0.38
N CYS A 405 -4.89 -4.60 -0.49
CA CYS A 405 -5.22 -5.56 -1.54
C CYS A 405 -6.57 -6.22 -1.27
N HIS A 406 -6.93 -6.50 -0.02
CA HIS A 406 -8.27 -6.98 0.31
C HIS A 406 -9.35 -6.05 -0.22
N GLY A 407 -9.35 -4.78 0.18
CA GLY A 407 -10.34 -3.82 -0.30
C GLY A 407 -10.34 -3.67 -1.83
N GLY A 408 -9.16 -3.69 -2.46
CA GLY A 408 -9.05 -3.63 -3.93
C GLY A 408 -9.61 -4.87 -4.63
N LEU A 409 -9.33 -6.05 -4.11
CA LEU A 409 -9.83 -7.33 -4.63
C LEU A 409 -11.32 -7.49 -4.37
N GLU A 410 -11.81 -7.14 -3.20
CA GLU A 410 -13.25 -7.15 -2.87
C GLU A 410 -14.04 -6.26 -3.84
N ASP A 411 -13.52 -5.07 -4.16
CA ASP A 411 -14.13 -4.20 -5.16
C ASP A 411 -14.16 -4.83 -6.57
N ILE A 412 -13.06 -5.48 -6.98
CA ILE A 412 -12.98 -6.19 -8.27
C ILE A 412 -13.94 -7.39 -8.28
N ILE A 413 -13.91 -8.22 -7.22
CA ILE A 413 -14.77 -9.40 -7.07
C ILE A 413 -16.24 -9.01 -7.16
N LYS A 414 -16.64 -7.96 -6.44
CA LYS A 414 -18.01 -7.45 -6.45
C LYS A 414 -18.41 -6.87 -7.81
N HIS A 415 -17.55 -6.01 -8.39
CA HIS A 415 -17.83 -5.33 -9.66
C HIS A 415 -17.98 -6.32 -10.83
N TYR A 416 -17.08 -7.31 -10.91
CA TYR A 416 -17.07 -8.31 -11.97
C TYR A 416 -17.83 -9.60 -11.61
N LYS A 417 -18.52 -9.65 -10.45
CA LYS A 417 -19.36 -10.76 -9.97
C LYS A 417 -18.62 -12.11 -10.00
N LEU A 418 -17.42 -12.15 -9.41
CA LEU A 418 -16.56 -13.34 -9.51
C LEU A 418 -16.94 -14.46 -8.52
N GLY A 419 -17.76 -14.20 -7.51
CA GLY A 419 -18.16 -15.19 -6.51
C GLY A 419 -17.02 -15.66 -5.61
N MET A 420 -15.99 -14.83 -5.45
CA MET A 420 -14.81 -15.12 -4.63
C MET A 420 -14.83 -14.32 -3.34
N HIS A 421 -13.96 -14.68 -2.39
CA HIS A 421 -13.69 -13.92 -1.17
C HIS A 421 -12.19 -13.89 -0.89
N THR A 422 -11.78 -12.98 0.01
CA THR A 422 -10.37 -12.79 0.37
C THR A 422 -10.11 -13.27 1.80
N LYS A 423 -8.92 -13.84 2.06
CA LYS A 423 -8.41 -14.17 3.38
C LYS A 423 -7.03 -13.58 3.60
N PHE A 424 -6.75 -13.12 4.82
CA PHE A 424 -5.39 -12.84 5.28
C PHE A 424 -4.68 -14.15 5.66
N ILE A 425 -3.37 -14.11 5.81
CA ILE A 425 -2.62 -15.23 6.41
C ILE A 425 -3.04 -15.40 7.88
N GLY A 426 -3.19 -14.29 8.60
CA GLY A 426 -3.67 -14.29 9.98
C GLY A 426 -5.04 -14.94 10.14
N ASP A 427 -5.99 -14.72 9.20
CA ASP A 427 -7.29 -15.42 9.20
C ASP A 427 -7.10 -16.93 9.12
N LEU A 428 -6.22 -17.40 8.20
CA LEU A 428 -5.96 -18.84 8.03
C LEU A 428 -5.29 -19.44 9.27
N ILE A 429 -4.29 -18.79 9.83
CA ILE A 429 -3.61 -19.27 11.04
C ILE A 429 -4.61 -19.35 12.19
N TYR A 430 -5.41 -18.31 12.43
CA TYR A 430 -6.39 -18.26 13.49
C TYR A 430 -7.47 -19.35 13.35
N GLU A 431 -7.92 -19.64 12.12
CA GLU A 431 -8.90 -20.68 11.83
C GLU A 431 -8.33 -22.08 12.07
N LEU A 432 -7.07 -22.31 11.71
CA LEU A 432 -6.44 -23.62 11.68
C LEU A 432 -5.62 -23.96 12.94
N MET A 433 -5.31 -22.97 13.79
CA MET A 433 -4.51 -23.20 14.98
C MET A 433 -5.30 -23.94 16.07
N GLU A 434 -4.57 -24.66 16.92
CA GLU A 434 -5.12 -25.30 18.12
C GLU A 434 -5.76 -24.23 19.01
N LYS A 435 -7.03 -24.42 19.37
CA LYS A 435 -7.73 -23.54 20.32
C LYS A 435 -7.75 -24.19 21.69
N PRO A 436 -7.69 -23.42 22.79
CA PRO A 436 -7.83 -23.98 24.13
C PRO A 436 -9.19 -24.68 24.28
N GLU A 437 -9.22 -25.79 25.04
CA GLU A 437 -10.49 -26.38 25.46
C GLU A 437 -11.19 -25.40 26.41
N VAL A 438 -12.35 -24.90 26.02
CA VAL A 438 -13.18 -23.99 26.80
C VAL A 438 -14.05 -24.75 27.79
#